data_ccc73a8173e4d41f7404efa8f39a3a2a
#
_entry.id   ccc73a8173e4d41f7404efa8f39a3a2a
#
_cell.length_a   1.000
_cell.length_b   1.000
_cell.length_c   1.000
_cell.angle_alpha   90.00
_cell.angle_beta   90.00
_cell.angle_gamma   90.00
#
_symmetry.space_group_name_H-M   'P 1'
#
loop_
_entity.id
_entity.type
_entity.pdbx_description
1 polymer ?
#
loop_
_entity_poly.entity_id
_entity_poly.type
_entity_poly.pdbx_seq_one_letter_code
_entity_poly.pdbx_strand_id
1 'polypeptide(L)'
;MLRRFQFITVLGVLAAAGLVQLSTASLSSHAWADDAYPDRPIRVIVSVPAGGGVDTVTRMVTDKMRVSLGQPLIVENRAGVGGSVAAETVFKADPDGYTILA
;
A
#
# COMPACT_ATOMS: atom_id res chain seq x y z
N MET A 1 -57.30 -18.25 33.59
CA MET A 1 -57.07 -16.99 32.85
C MET A 1 -55.62 -16.51 32.89
N LEU A 2 -54.85 -16.75 33.93
CA LEU A 2 -53.44 -16.32 34.06
C LEU A 2 -52.42 -17.10 33.19
N ARG A 3 -52.74 -18.27 32.72
CA ARG A 3 -51.82 -19.09 31.89
C ARG A 3 -51.72 -18.64 30.43
N ARG A 4 -52.65 -17.88 29.93
CA ARG A 4 -52.64 -17.37 28.53
C ARG A 4 -51.79 -16.12 28.35
N PHE A 5 -51.49 -15.35 29.40
CA PHE A 5 -50.65 -14.16 29.32
C PHE A 5 -49.14 -14.47 29.31
N GLN A 6 -48.74 -15.61 29.86
CA GLN A 6 -47.30 -16.01 29.86
C GLN A 6 -46.76 -16.42 28.49
N PHE A 7 -47.62 -16.98 27.63
CA PHE A 7 -47.22 -17.41 26.30
C PHE A 7 -46.95 -16.24 25.35
N ILE A 8 -47.64 -15.12 25.51
CA ILE A 8 -47.49 -13.94 24.65
C ILE A 8 -46.20 -13.20 24.97
N THR A 9 -45.81 -13.12 26.25
CA THR A 9 -44.52 -12.49 26.66
C THR A 9 -43.29 -13.26 26.25
N VAL A 10 -43.35 -14.60 26.25
CA VAL A 10 -42.22 -15.42 25.83
C VAL A 10 -42.00 -15.35 24.30
N LEU A 11 -43.09 -15.27 23.52
CA LEU A 11 -43.02 -15.15 22.07
C LEU A 11 -42.45 -13.77 21.63
N GLY A 12 -42.76 -12.71 22.38
CA GLY A 12 -42.25 -11.37 22.12
C GLY A 12 -40.74 -11.20 22.39
N VAL A 13 -40.23 -11.89 23.41
CA VAL A 13 -38.81 -11.82 23.77
C VAL A 13 -37.95 -12.62 22.78
N LEU A 14 -38.45 -13.72 22.25
CA LEU A 14 -37.77 -14.51 21.21
C LEU A 14 -37.72 -13.80 19.86
N ALA A 15 -38.71 -13.00 19.52
CA ALA A 15 -38.71 -12.21 18.28
C ALA A 15 -37.73 -11.04 18.34
N ALA A 16 -37.53 -10.42 19.52
CA ALA A 16 -36.57 -9.34 19.70
C ALA A 16 -35.09 -9.80 19.69
N ALA A 17 -34.83 -11.02 20.14
CA ALA A 17 -33.49 -11.60 20.12
C ALA A 17 -33.01 -11.98 18.72
N GLY A 18 -33.91 -12.26 17.78
CA GLY A 18 -33.58 -12.61 16.39
C GLY A 18 -33.18 -11.43 15.52
N LEU A 19 -33.56 -10.21 15.88
CA LEU A 19 -33.29 -9.00 15.08
C LEU A 19 -31.93 -8.36 15.35
N VAL A 20 -31.27 -8.73 16.46
CA VAL A 20 -29.96 -8.16 16.84
C VAL A 20 -28.79 -8.90 16.18
N GLN A 21 -29.01 -10.12 15.68
CA GLN A 21 -27.95 -10.96 15.10
C GLN A 21 -27.62 -10.62 13.63
N LEU A 22 -28.41 -9.76 12.97
CA LEU A 22 -28.24 -9.52 11.53
C LEU A 22 -27.34 -8.29 11.22
N SER A 23 -26.86 -7.58 12.23
CA SER A 23 -26.11 -6.33 12.04
C SER A 23 -24.57 -6.46 12.12
N THR A 24 -24.03 -7.67 12.37
CA THR A 24 -22.57 -7.86 12.53
C THR A 24 -21.89 -8.49 11.31
N ALA A 25 -22.60 -8.74 10.22
CA ALA A 25 -22.06 -9.44 9.05
C ALA A 25 -21.55 -8.52 7.95
N SER A 26 -21.36 -7.23 8.21
CA SER A 26 -20.91 -6.27 7.18
C SER A 26 -19.63 -5.51 7.55
N LEU A 27 -18.80 -6.06 8.40
CA LEU A 27 -17.38 -5.73 8.37
C LEU A 27 -16.77 -6.54 7.21
N SER A 28 -17.09 -6.12 6.00
CA SER A 28 -16.30 -6.47 4.85
C SER A 28 -14.88 -6.04 5.17
N SER A 29 -14.08 -7.01 5.63
CA SER A 29 -12.64 -6.91 5.49
C SER A 29 -12.44 -6.56 4.00
N HIS A 30 -12.14 -5.30 3.71
CA HIS A 30 -11.41 -4.98 2.51
C HIS A 30 -10.13 -5.79 2.66
N ALA A 31 -10.14 -6.99 2.12
CA ALA A 31 -8.91 -7.63 1.74
C ALA A 31 -8.29 -6.59 0.80
N TRP A 32 -7.28 -5.87 1.32
CA TRP A 32 -6.30 -5.23 0.49
C TRP A 32 -5.83 -6.39 -0.38
N ALA A 33 -6.27 -6.40 -1.64
CA ALA A 33 -5.64 -7.25 -2.63
C ALA A 33 -4.17 -6.90 -2.44
N ASP A 34 -3.42 -7.88 -2.00
CA ASP A 34 -1.98 -7.82 -1.89
C ASP A 34 -1.51 -7.82 -3.34
N ASP A 35 -1.66 -6.66 -4.00
CA ASP A 35 -0.96 -6.38 -5.22
C ASP A 35 0.49 -6.46 -4.81
N ALA A 36 1.13 -7.57 -5.19
CA ALA A 36 2.47 -7.93 -4.78
C ALA A 36 3.43 -6.81 -5.23
N TYR A 37 3.55 -5.79 -4.40
CA TYR A 37 4.48 -4.69 -4.63
C TYR A 37 5.87 -5.09 -4.12
N PRO A 38 6.92 -4.91 -4.95
CA PRO A 38 6.90 -4.52 -6.35
C PRO A 38 6.67 -5.71 -7.30
N ASP A 39 5.81 -5.55 -8.32
CA ASP A 39 5.56 -6.54 -9.38
C ASP A 39 6.39 -6.28 -10.66
N ARG A 40 7.08 -5.14 -10.72
CA ARG A 40 7.87 -4.66 -11.85
C ARG A 40 9.09 -3.87 -11.39
N PRO A 41 10.06 -3.57 -12.27
CA PRO A 41 11.25 -2.79 -11.92
C PRO A 41 10.91 -1.40 -11.35
N ILE A 42 11.69 -0.99 -10.33
CA ILE A 42 11.60 0.34 -9.72
C ILE A 42 12.67 1.24 -10.34
N ARG A 43 12.31 2.46 -10.75
CA ARG A 43 13.24 3.46 -11.26
C ARG A 43 13.76 4.33 -10.12
N VAL A 44 15.07 4.45 -10.03
CA VAL A 44 15.76 5.28 -9.02
C VAL A 44 16.44 6.43 -9.75
N ILE A 45 15.87 7.63 -9.63
CA ILE A 45 16.39 8.83 -10.26
C ILE A 45 17.44 9.47 -9.35
N VAL A 46 18.67 9.59 -9.84
CA VAL A 46 19.80 10.16 -9.10
C VAL A 46 20.09 11.59 -9.63
N SER A 47 20.18 12.53 -8.70
CA SER A 47 20.33 13.96 -9.01
C SER A 47 21.74 14.41 -9.39
N VAL A 48 22.70 13.50 -9.41
CA VAL A 48 24.11 13.76 -9.70
C VAL A 48 24.59 12.97 -10.93
N PRO A 49 25.71 13.37 -11.54
CA PRO A 49 26.35 12.63 -12.62
C PRO A 49 26.74 11.21 -12.20
N ALA A 50 26.73 10.27 -13.16
CA ALA A 50 27.19 8.92 -12.95
C ALA A 50 28.66 8.88 -12.51
N GLY A 51 28.98 7.95 -11.58
CA GLY A 51 30.33 7.75 -11.06
C GLY A 51 30.71 8.63 -9.87
N GLY A 52 29.84 9.55 -9.45
CA GLY A 52 30.02 10.32 -8.22
C GLY A 52 29.71 9.48 -6.95
N GLY A 53 30.04 10.05 -5.78
CA GLY A 53 29.83 9.35 -4.50
C GLY A 53 28.38 8.93 -4.26
N VAL A 54 27.42 9.81 -4.54
CA VAL A 54 25.97 9.52 -4.41
C VAL A 54 25.55 8.40 -5.36
N ASP A 55 25.99 8.45 -6.62
CA ASP A 55 25.67 7.40 -7.60
C ASP A 55 26.23 6.03 -7.14
N THR A 56 27.48 6.03 -6.67
CA THR A 56 28.12 4.79 -6.19
C THR A 56 27.36 4.20 -5.00
N VAL A 57 27.04 5.00 -3.99
CA VAL A 57 26.28 4.54 -2.83
C VAL A 57 24.89 4.08 -3.23
N THR A 58 24.20 4.81 -4.10
CA THR A 58 22.87 4.44 -4.60
C THR A 58 22.91 3.07 -5.26
N ARG A 59 23.90 2.79 -6.13
CA ARG A 59 24.04 1.48 -6.79
C ARG A 59 24.33 0.36 -5.79
N MET A 60 25.16 0.58 -4.79
CA MET A 60 25.42 -0.40 -3.74
C MET A 60 24.16 -0.74 -2.93
N VAL A 61 23.35 0.27 -2.61
CA VAL A 61 22.09 0.08 -1.88
C VAL A 61 21.06 -0.65 -2.75
N THR A 62 20.86 -0.19 -3.99
CA THR A 62 19.88 -0.79 -4.91
C THR A 62 20.21 -2.24 -5.24
N ASP A 63 21.51 -2.60 -5.32
CA ASP A 63 21.95 -3.99 -5.50
C ASP A 63 21.54 -4.90 -4.33
N LYS A 64 21.54 -4.38 -3.11
CA LYS A 64 21.04 -5.12 -1.95
C LYS A 64 19.51 -5.17 -1.92
N MET A 65 18.87 -4.07 -2.22
CA MET A 65 17.41 -3.99 -2.22
C MET A 65 16.76 -4.94 -3.24
N ARG A 66 17.36 -5.12 -4.42
CA ARG A 66 16.82 -6.03 -5.45
C ARG A 66 16.67 -7.47 -4.95
N VAL A 67 17.56 -7.91 -4.05
CA VAL A 67 17.50 -9.26 -3.48
C VAL A 67 16.28 -9.38 -2.54
N SER A 68 16.05 -8.37 -1.72
CA SER A 68 14.93 -8.35 -0.77
C SER A 68 13.58 -8.13 -1.44
N LEU A 69 13.54 -7.29 -2.49
CA LEU A 69 12.32 -6.92 -3.19
C LEU A 69 11.94 -7.90 -4.32
N GLY A 70 12.87 -8.75 -4.76
CA GLY A 70 12.64 -9.67 -5.88
C GLY A 70 12.48 -8.99 -7.25
N GLN A 71 12.72 -7.66 -7.33
CA GLN A 71 12.61 -6.87 -8.55
C GLN A 71 13.85 -6.00 -8.75
N PRO A 72 14.29 -5.76 -10.00
CA PRO A 72 15.43 -4.90 -10.28
C PRO A 72 15.10 -3.42 -9.97
N LEU A 73 16.13 -2.71 -9.47
CA LEU A 73 16.10 -1.26 -9.33
C LEU A 73 16.99 -0.65 -10.41
N ILE A 74 16.41 0.18 -11.27
CA ILE A 74 17.08 0.78 -12.41
C ILE A 74 17.52 2.19 -12.03
N VAL A 75 18.84 2.40 -11.91
CA VAL A 75 19.44 3.69 -11.56
C VAL A 75 19.61 4.53 -12.81
N GLU A 76 18.95 5.71 -12.84
CA GLU A 76 19.03 6.70 -13.90
C GLU A 76 19.58 8.02 -13.38
N ASN A 77 20.68 8.50 -13.94
CA ASN A 77 21.27 9.77 -13.55
C ASN A 77 20.62 10.91 -14.34
N ARG A 78 20.04 11.90 -13.63
CA ARG A 78 19.40 13.10 -14.15
C ARG A 78 20.04 14.32 -13.51
N ALA A 79 21.33 14.54 -13.80
CA ALA A 79 22.05 15.68 -13.28
C ALA A 79 21.59 17.00 -13.93
N GLY A 80 21.67 18.08 -13.20
CA GLY A 80 21.44 19.43 -13.68
C GLY A 80 20.74 20.33 -12.67
N VAL A 81 21.06 21.62 -12.74
CA VAL A 81 20.46 22.73 -11.97
C VAL A 81 20.23 22.40 -10.50
N GLY A 82 21.30 21.94 -9.81
CA GLY A 82 21.22 21.63 -8.36
C GLY A 82 20.25 20.52 -8.01
N GLY A 83 20.02 19.56 -8.92
CA GLY A 83 19.12 18.43 -8.68
C GLY A 83 17.65 18.68 -9.05
N SER A 84 17.28 19.87 -9.49
CA SER A 84 15.88 20.19 -9.82
C SER A 84 15.36 19.37 -11.00
N VAL A 85 16.21 19.00 -11.97
CA VAL A 85 15.83 18.13 -13.11
C VAL A 85 15.39 16.74 -12.63
N ALA A 86 16.14 16.15 -11.70
CA ALA A 86 15.81 14.87 -11.11
C ALA A 86 14.52 14.96 -10.29
N ALA A 87 14.39 15.98 -9.45
CA ALA A 87 13.20 16.22 -8.63
C ALA A 87 11.94 16.42 -9.49
N GLU A 88 12.03 17.20 -10.58
CA GLU A 88 10.93 17.39 -11.52
C GLU A 88 10.54 16.09 -12.22
N THR A 89 11.51 15.25 -12.58
CA THR A 89 11.26 13.93 -13.18
C THR A 89 10.41 13.05 -12.26
N VAL A 90 10.74 13.01 -10.96
CA VAL A 90 9.99 12.22 -9.98
C VAL A 90 8.64 12.85 -9.67
N PHE A 91 8.58 14.18 -9.57
CA PHE A 91 7.33 14.90 -9.33
C PHE A 91 6.27 14.66 -10.41
N LYS A 92 6.69 14.54 -11.67
CA LYS A 92 5.82 14.27 -12.82
C LYS A 92 5.49 12.78 -13.02
N ALA A 93 6.15 11.89 -12.29
CA ALA A 93 5.89 10.46 -12.36
C ALA A 93 4.59 10.11 -11.64
N ASP A 94 4.00 8.95 -11.99
CA ASP A 94 2.84 8.42 -11.30
C ASP A 94 3.18 8.15 -9.83
N PRO A 95 2.28 8.47 -8.87
CA PRO A 95 2.50 8.27 -7.44
C PRO A 95 2.24 6.82 -7.02
N ASP A 96 2.84 5.86 -7.70
CA ASP A 96 2.65 4.41 -7.54
C ASP A 96 3.81 3.71 -6.81
N GLY A 97 4.85 4.46 -6.40
CA GLY A 97 6.02 3.91 -5.73
C GLY A 97 7.08 3.30 -6.67
N TYR A 98 6.90 3.36 -7.99
CA TYR A 98 7.86 2.79 -8.96
C TYR A 98 8.87 3.80 -9.51
N THR A 99 8.80 5.07 -9.10
CA THR A 99 9.80 6.10 -9.41
C THR A 99 10.16 6.83 -8.14
N ILE A 100 11.42 6.74 -7.72
CA ILE A 100 11.92 7.35 -6.48
C ILE A 100 13.14 8.23 -6.76
N LEU A 101 13.37 9.22 -5.91
CA LEU A 101 14.52 10.12 -5.96
C LEU A 101 15.60 9.68 -4.98
N ALA A 102 16.87 9.72 -5.40
CA ALA A 102 18.07 9.50 -4.58
C ALA A 102 19.09 10.63 -4.72
#